data_72a34a3d70ba970f42b46e36ece11b6d
#
_entry.id   72a34a3d70ba970f42b46e36ece11b6d
#
_cell.length_a   1.000
_cell.length_b   1.000
_cell.length_c   1.000
_cell.angle_alpha   90.00
_cell.angle_beta   90.00
_cell.angle_gamma   90.00
#
_symmetry.space_group_name_H-M   'P 1'
#
loop_
_entity.id
_entity.type
_entity.pdbx_description
1 polymer ?
#
loop_
_entity_poly.entity_id
_entity_poly.type
_entity_poly.pdbx_seq_one_letter_code
_entity_poly.pdbx_strand_id
1 'polypeptide(L)'
;MNLPDKKYAVIYADPPWSYRQHGTGPKSRGNAAQHYHTMMTDDICALPVHQLAGGGTVCFMWATFPQIADALRVMEAWGFEYKTCAFVWIKKNRKSDTNFWGM
;
A
#
# COMPACT_ATOMS: atom_id res chain seq x y z
N MET A 1 -13.30 11.79 6.89
CA MET A 1 -12.85 10.68 7.76
C MET A 1 -12.52 11.24 9.13
N ASN A 2 -13.10 10.64 10.13
CA ASN A 2 -12.85 11.05 11.51
C ASN A 2 -11.74 10.21 12.10
N LEU A 3 -10.59 10.82 12.30
CA LEU A 3 -9.46 10.14 12.90
C LEU A 3 -9.37 10.51 14.39
N PRO A 4 -8.78 9.62 15.20
CA PRO A 4 -8.55 9.95 16.60
C PRO A 4 -7.66 11.18 16.74
N ASP A 5 -7.89 11.95 17.77
CA ASP A 5 -7.03 13.09 18.09
C ASP A 5 -5.86 12.59 18.93
N LYS A 6 -4.98 11.84 18.27
CA LYS A 6 -3.90 11.15 18.96
C LYS A 6 -2.74 10.93 17.99
N LYS A 7 -1.53 10.99 18.49
CA LYS A 7 -0.35 10.69 17.72
C LYS A 7 0.16 9.30 18.07
N TYR A 8 0.62 8.60 17.09
CA TYR A 8 1.11 7.21 17.27
C TYR A 8 2.59 7.15 16.98
N ALA A 9 3.30 6.30 17.71
CA ALA A 9 4.71 6.10 17.47
C ALA A 9 4.97 5.29 16.20
N VAL A 10 4.04 4.39 15.88
CA VAL A 10 4.17 3.51 14.71
C VAL A 10 2.85 3.50 13.97
N ILE A 11 2.93 3.67 12.67
CA ILE A 11 1.79 3.52 11.77
C ILE A 11 2.12 2.37 10.82
N TYR A 12 1.23 1.40 10.77
CA TYR A 12 1.39 0.22 9.93
C TYR A 12 0.25 0.26 8.91
N ALA A 13 0.59 0.40 7.65
CA ALA A 13 -0.40 0.65 6.64
C ALA A 13 -0.38 -0.40 5.54
N ASP A 14 -1.56 -0.83 5.14
CA ASP A 14 -1.75 -1.72 4.01
C ASP A 14 -2.83 -1.12 3.13
N PRO A 15 -2.49 -0.11 2.34
CA PRO A 15 -3.50 0.59 1.57
C PRO A 15 -4.18 -0.34 0.56
N PRO A 16 -5.46 -0.11 0.30
CA PRO A 16 -6.20 -0.92 -0.67
C PRO A 16 -5.89 -0.45 -2.08
N TRP A 17 -4.71 -0.79 -2.56
CA TRP A 17 -4.24 -0.35 -3.86
C TRP A 17 -5.18 -0.74 -4.97
N SER A 18 -5.38 0.17 -5.91
CA SER A 18 -6.12 -0.10 -7.12
C SER A 18 -5.11 -0.41 -8.19
N TYR A 19 -5.08 -1.67 -8.60
CA TYR A 19 -4.13 -2.08 -9.62
C TYR A 19 -4.51 -1.51 -10.96
N ARG A 20 -3.52 -1.02 -11.68
CA ARG A 20 -3.74 -0.59 -13.03
C ARG A 20 -3.87 -1.82 -13.90
N GLN A 21 -4.97 -1.89 -14.61
CA GLN A 21 -5.28 -3.03 -15.46
C GLN A 21 -5.27 -2.54 -16.89
N HIS A 22 -4.27 -2.91 -17.63
CA HIS A 22 -4.25 -2.55 -19.04
C HIS A 22 -5.36 -3.29 -19.77
N GLY A 23 -6.13 -2.56 -20.55
CA GLY A 23 -7.22 -3.15 -21.29
C GLY A 23 -8.26 -3.76 -20.39
N THR A 24 -8.52 -3.12 -19.30
CA THR A 24 -9.32 -3.74 -18.27
C THR A 24 -10.77 -3.98 -18.66
N GLY A 25 -11.53 -3.00 -18.64
CA GLY A 25 -12.94 -3.19 -18.77
C GLY A 25 -13.45 -4.22 -17.79
N PRO A 26 -14.70 -4.61 -17.96
CA PRO A 26 -15.34 -5.54 -17.02
C PRO A 26 -14.69 -6.90 -16.96
N LYS A 27 -13.88 -7.23 -17.92
CA LYS A 27 -13.28 -8.56 -17.95
C LYS A 27 -12.24 -8.78 -16.89
N SER A 28 -11.73 -7.73 -16.31
CA SER A 28 -10.77 -7.88 -15.25
C SER A 28 -11.43 -8.19 -13.92
N ARG A 29 -12.73 -8.40 -13.92
CA ARG A 29 -13.48 -8.60 -12.68
C ARG A 29 -13.07 -9.79 -11.88
N GLY A 30 -12.40 -10.75 -12.46
CA GLY A 30 -11.99 -11.89 -11.68
C GLY A 30 -10.94 -11.59 -10.65
N ASN A 31 -10.45 -10.40 -10.59
CA ASN A 31 -9.36 -10.05 -9.71
C ASN A 31 -9.87 -9.56 -8.36
N ALA A 32 -8.94 -9.22 -7.50
CA ALA A 32 -9.25 -8.83 -6.14
C ALA A 32 -10.14 -7.58 -6.05
N ALA A 33 -10.13 -6.75 -7.08
CA ALA A 33 -10.93 -5.54 -7.03
C ALA A 33 -12.41 -5.81 -6.90
N GLN A 34 -12.86 -7.01 -7.26
CA GLN A 34 -14.26 -7.37 -7.08
C GLN A 34 -14.59 -7.66 -5.63
N HIS A 35 -13.61 -8.08 -4.85
CA HIS A 35 -13.82 -8.53 -3.48
C HIS A 35 -13.46 -7.50 -2.45
N TYR A 36 -12.69 -6.49 -2.83
CA TYR A 36 -12.21 -5.47 -1.91
C TYR A 36 -12.53 -4.10 -2.47
N HIS A 37 -12.80 -3.20 -1.56
CA HIS A 37 -12.89 -1.80 -1.94
C HIS A 37 -11.48 -1.28 -2.14
N THR A 38 -11.17 -0.92 -3.37
CA THR A 38 -9.88 -0.32 -3.68
C THR A 38 -10.01 1.19 -3.75
N MET A 39 -8.87 1.86 -3.65
CA MET A 39 -8.81 3.31 -3.75
C MET A 39 -7.78 3.70 -4.80
N MET A 40 -8.07 4.78 -5.50
CA MET A 40 -7.09 5.36 -6.38
C MET A 40 -5.95 5.96 -5.56
N THR A 41 -4.76 5.96 -6.11
CA THR A 41 -3.59 6.48 -5.40
C THR A 41 -3.80 7.90 -4.92
N ASP A 42 -4.42 8.74 -5.74
CA ASP A 42 -4.68 10.12 -5.34
C ASP A 42 -5.54 10.19 -4.08
N ASP A 43 -6.52 9.30 -3.98
CA ASP A 43 -7.40 9.28 -2.81
C ASP A 43 -6.67 8.79 -1.58
N ILE A 44 -5.78 7.82 -1.75
CA ILE A 44 -4.96 7.36 -0.63
C ILE A 44 -4.05 8.48 -0.14
N CYS A 45 -3.45 9.21 -1.07
CA CYS A 45 -2.61 10.36 -0.72
C CYS A 45 -3.39 11.40 0.07
N ALA A 46 -4.67 11.56 -0.22
CA ALA A 46 -5.50 12.59 0.41
C ALA A 46 -5.96 12.22 1.82
N LEU A 47 -5.76 10.99 2.24
CA LEU A 47 -6.13 10.61 3.61
C LEU A 47 -5.28 11.40 4.60
N PRO A 48 -5.90 11.95 5.66
CA PRO A 48 -5.20 12.83 6.59
C PRO A 48 -4.36 12.06 7.61
N VAL A 49 -3.55 11.13 7.15
CA VAL A 49 -2.75 10.28 8.04
C VAL A 49 -1.71 11.10 8.80
N HIS A 50 -1.26 12.21 8.23
CA HIS A 50 -0.29 13.07 8.90
C HIS A 50 -0.80 13.55 10.27
N GLN A 51 -2.11 13.59 10.47
CA GLN A 51 -2.68 13.98 11.76
C GLN A 51 -2.41 12.97 12.86
N LEU A 52 -2.06 11.74 12.48
CA LEU A 52 -1.75 10.67 13.42
C LEU A 52 -0.27 10.56 13.73
N ALA A 53 0.56 11.38 13.10
CA ALA A 53 2.00 11.26 13.18
C ALA A 53 2.60 12.43 13.93
N GLY A 54 3.54 12.11 14.82
CA GLY A 54 4.39 13.09 15.45
C GLY A 54 5.78 13.07 14.83
N GLY A 55 6.70 13.84 15.41
CA GLY A 55 8.02 13.96 14.82
C GLY A 55 8.84 12.68 14.79
N GLY A 56 8.56 11.76 15.69
CA GLY A 56 9.30 10.49 15.73
C GLY A 56 8.53 9.30 15.21
N THR A 57 7.41 9.52 14.54
CA THR A 57 6.57 8.42 14.06
C THR A 57 7.26 7.68 12.92
N VAL A 58 7.21 6.34 12.99
CA VAL A 58 7.69 5.48 11.93
C VAL A 58 6.50 4.88 11.20
N CYS A 59 6.56 4.89 9.89
CA CYS A 59 5.49 4.33 9.07
C CYS A 59 6.02 3.13 8.27
N PHE A 60 5.33 2.00 8.41
CA PHE A 60 5.60 0.82 7.58
C PHE A 60 4.43 0.67 6.63
N MET A 61 4.72 0.53 5.36
CA MET A 61 3.69 0.43 4.34
C MET A 61 3.94 -0.79 3.45
N TRP A 62 2.91 -1.61 3.31
CA TRP A 62 2.95 -2.72 2.36
C TRP A 62 2.69 -2.22 0.95
N ALA A 63 3.46 -2.74 0.03
CA ALA A 63 3.24 -2.48 -1.39
C ALA A 63 3.81 -3.64 -2.20
N THR A 64 3.17 -3.94 -3.31
CA THR A 64 3.77 -4.87 -4.27
C THR A 64 4.81 -4.11 -5.09
N PHE A 65 5.71 -4.82 -5.71
CA PHE A 65 6.72 -4.15 -6.53
C PHE A 65 6.13 -3.27 -7.62
N PRO A 66 5.09 -3.71 -8.34
CA PRO A 66 4.48 -2.82 -9.33
C PRO A 66 3.91 -1.53 -8.74
N GLN A 67 3.62 -1.51 -7.44
CA GLN A 67 3.03 -0.34 -6.79
C GLN A 67 4.06 0.49 -6.03
N ILE A 68 5.33 0.18 -6.16
CA ILE A 68 6.36 0.87 -5.36
C ILE A 68 6.33 2.39 -5.59
N ALA A 69 6.24 2.81 -6.84
CA ALA A 69 6.23 4.25 -7.13
C ALA A 69 5.04 4.94 -6.47
N ASP A 70 3.87 4.30 -6.52
CA ASP A 70 2.69 4.84 -5.88
C ASP A 70 2.86 4.87 -4.36
N ALA A 71 3.46 3.83 -3.80
CA ALA A 71 3.66 3.78 -2.35
C ALA A 71 4.59 4.90 -1.88
N LEU A 72 5.65 5.16 -2.62
CA LEU A 72 6.56 6.24 -2.27
C LEU A 72 5.85 7.59 -2.34
N ARG A 73 5.00 7.76 -3.33
CA ARG A 73 4.23 8.97 -3.47
C ARG A 73 3.27 9.16 -2.30
N VAL A 74 2.61 8.09 -1.87
CA VAL A 74 1.70 8.16 -0.73
C VAL A 74 2.44 8.50 0.55
N MET A 75 3.59 7.86 0.78
CA MET A 75 4.37 8.17 1.97
C MET A 75 4.77 9.62 2.03
N GLU A 76 5.18 10.19 0.90
CA GLU A 76 5.54 11.60 0.85
C GLU A 76 4.31 12.47 1.12
N ALA A 77 3.17 12.12 0.53
CA ALA A 77 1.94 12.87 0.73
C ALA A 77 1.49 12.86 2.18
N TRP A 78 1.76 11.77 2.89
CA TRP A 78 1.43 11.66 4.31
C TRP A 78 2.47 12.32 5.22
N GLY A 79 3.54 12.87 4.62
CA GLY A 79 4.55 13.59 5.40
C GLY A 79 5.73 12.75 5.85
N PHE A 80 5.89 11.55 5.30
CA PHE A 80 6.99 10.68 5.66
C PHE A 80 8.09 10.72 4.62
N GLU A 81 9.31 10.48 5.09
CA GLU A 81 10.46 10.34 4.22
C GLU A 81 10.81 8.86 4.10
N TYR A 82 10.92 8.38 2.89
CA TYR A 82 11.30 6.98 2.67
C TYR A 82 12.73 6.75 3.12
N LYS A 83 12.94 5.71 3.91
CA LYS A 83 14.27 5.36 4.40
C LYS A 83 14.79 4.08 3.77
N THR A 84 13.99 3.02 3.82
CA THR A 84 14.46 1.73 3.33
C THR A 84 13.32 0.74 3.28
N CYS A 85 13.60 -0.40 2.64
CA CYS A 85 12.73 -1.55 2.69
C CYS A 85 12.95 -2.27 4.03
N ALA A 86 11.87 -2.49 4.77
CA ALA A 86 11.96 -3.16 6.06
C ALA A 86 11.83 -4.67 5.93
N PHE A 87 10.88 -5.12 5.12
CA PHE A 87 10.58 -6.54 4.96
C PHE A 87 10.23 -6.83 3.52
N VAL A 88 10.50 -8.06 3.10
CA VAL A 88 10.01 -8.56 1.82
C VAL A 88 9.31 -9.89 2.09
N TRP A 89 8.06 -9.98 1.65
CA TRP A 89 7.29 -11.21 1.77
C TRP A 89 7.31 -11.89 0.43
N ILE A 90 7.97 -13.04 0.35
CA ILE A 90 8.08 -13.81 -0.86
C ILE A 90 7.12 -14.98 -0.78
N LYS A 91 6.19 -15.06 -1.73
CA LYS A 91 5.25 -16.16 -1.79
C LYS A 91 5.90 -17.35 -2.48
N LYS A 92 5.71 -18.50 -1.89
CA LYS A 92 6.18 -19.75 -2.49
C LYS A 92 5.11 -20.33 -3.40
N ASN A 93 5.56 -21.07 -4.40
CA ASN A 93 4.66 -21.81 -5.23
C ASN A 93 4.01 -22.92 -4.40
N ARG A 94 2.71 -23.06 -4.52
CA ARG A 94 1.98 -24.03 -3.71
C ARG A 94 2.33 -25.48 -4.01
N LYS A 95 2.76 -25.73 -5.25
CA LYS A 95 3.03 -27.09 -5.70
C LYS A 95 4.51 -27.46 -5.68
N SER A 96 5.34 -26.56 -5.22
CA SER A 96 6.77 -26.80 -5.14
C SER A 96 7.35 -25.89 -4.08
N ASP A 97 8.58 -26.13 -3.74
CA ASP A 97 9.27 -25.28 -2.77
C ASP A 97 9.96 -24.10 -3.42
N THR A 98 9.78 -23.92 -4.71
CA THR A 98 10.41 -22.79 -5.36
C THR A 98 9.70 -21.50 -5.02
N ASN A 99 10.46 -20.43 -4.97
CA ASN A 99 9.89 -19.12 -4.77
C ASN A 99 9.09 -18.71 -5.99
N PHE A 100 8.16 -17.83 -5.76
CA PHE A 100 7.38 -17.27 -6.85
C PHE A 100 8.23 -16.28 -7.64
N TRP A 101 8.29 -16.48 -8.93
CA TRP A 101 8.96 -15.54 -9.83
C TRP A 101 7.94 -14.81 -10.66
N GLY A 102 8.33 -13.69 -11.19
CA GLY A 102 7.43 -12.89 -12.01
C GLY A 102 6.54 -11.99 -11.22
N MET A 103 6.96 -11.63 -10.11
CA MET A 103 6.24 -10.71 -9.26
C MET A 103 6.07 -9.33 -9.88
#